data_b28894917439160a971858c87a8edf82
#
_entry.id   b28894917439160a971858c87a8edf82
#
_cell.length_a   1.000
_cell.length_b   1.000
_cell.length_c   1.000
_cell.angle_alpha   90.00
_cell.angle_beta   90.00
_cell.angle_gamma   90.00
#
_symmetry.space_group_name_H-M   'P 1'
#
loop_
_entity.id
_entity.type
_entity.pdbx_description
1 polymer ?
#
loop_
_entity_poly.entity_id
_entity_poly.type
_entity_poly.pdbx_seq_one_letter_code
_entity_poly.pdbx_strand_id
1 'polypeptide(L)'
;MNRGYALQYDEQIISYGIKYVLQVIKTLVIAIAIGSVTQKIMNTGIYVYFFIKLRKKCGGYHAPTQEICCTLFGIFLFITILGDGIFLDVHKIIIIVSAFVVYLKLSYEVPCGTIQNPIPNGVKVIMAKELKHYCQIGIFLLGGVSILNIDMGYFAACGVIVCGVLFG
;
A
#
# COMPACT_ATOMS: atom_id res chain seq x y z
N MET A 1 -29.82 -13.91 26.51
CA MET A 1 -29.66 -12.54 25.98
C MET A 1 -28.26 -12.37 25.38
N ASN A 2 -27.89 -12.85 24.16
CA ASN A 2 -26.59 -12.55 23.51
C ASN A 2 -26.44 -13.14 22.10
N ARG A 3 -27.43 -13.87 21.55
CA ARG A 3 -27.29 -14.37 20.14
C ARG A 3 -27.44 -13.28 19.07
N GLY A 4 -28.25 -12.27 19.32
CA GLY A 4 -28.48 -11.19 18.34
C GLY A 4 -27.26 -10.29 18.12
N TYR A 5 -26.51 -9.97 19.18
CA TYR A 5 -25.29 -9.14 19.08
C TYR A 5 -24.14 -9.88 18.37
N ALA A 6 -23.99 -11.18 18.59
CA ALA A 6 -22.99 -11.99 17.93
C ALA A 6 -23.25 -12.08 16.41
N LEU A 7 -24.49 -12.32 15.99
CA LEU A 7 -24.87 -12.39 14.57
C LEU A 7 -24.67 -11.04 13.85
N GLN A 8 -25.03 -9.93 14.49
CA GLN A 8 -24.84 -8.59 13.93
C GLN A 8 -23.34 -8.21 13.79
N TYR A 9 -22.52 -8.64 14.73
CA TYR A 9 -21.06 -8.44 14.67
C TYR A 9 -20.44 -9.26 13.56
N ASP A 10 -20.86 -10.51 13.38
CA ASP A 10 -20.40 -11.37 12.31
C ASP A 10 -20.78 -10.83 10.92
N GLU A 11 -21.99 -10.31 10.74
CA GLU A 11 -22.43 -9.69 9.48
C GLU A 11 -21.60 -8.44 9.13
N GLN A 12 -21.26 -7.61 10.11
CA GLN A 12 -20.42 -6.43 9.89
C GLN A 12 -19.00 -6.81 9.46
N ILE A 13 -18.41 -7.83 10.09
CA ILE A 13 -17.07 -8.32 9.74
C ILE A 13 -17.07 -8.91 8.32
N ILE A 14 -18.07 -9.71 7.97
CA ILE A 14 -18.21 -10.32 6.65
C ILE A 14 -18.39 -9.22 5.60
N SER A 15 -19.28 -8.25 5.83
CA SER A 15 -19.51 -7.12 4.93
C SER A 15 -18.23 -6.30 4.69
N TYR A 16 -17.47 -6.04 5.76
CA TYR A 16 -16.18 -5.35 5.65
C TYR A 16 -15.17 -6.17 4.82
N GLY A 17 -15.08 -7.46 5.07
CA GLY A 17 -14.20 -8.37 4.32
C GLY A 17 -14.52 -8.39 2.83
N ILE A 18 -15.81 -8.48 2.47
CA ILE A 18 -16.27 -8.44 1.07
C ILE A 18 -15.90 -7.11 0.41
N LYS A 19 -16.16 -5.97 1.07
CA LYS A 19 -15.80 -4.65 0.58
C LYS A 19 -14.30 -4.51 0.33
N TYR A 20 -13.48 -5.04 1.24
CA TYR A 20 -12.03 -5.05 1.08
C TYR A 20 -11.57 -5.86 -0.14
N VAL A 21 -12.11 -7.08 -0.31
CA VAL A 21 -11.78 -7.94 -1.46
C VAL A 21 -12.18 -7.25 -2.77
N LEU A 22 -13.39 -6.69 -2.85
CA LEU A 22 -13.85 -5.95 -4.01
C LEU A 22 -12.94 -4.76 -4.34
N GLN A 23 -12.45 -4.04 -3.33
CA GLN A 23 -11.52 -2.94 -3.52
C GLN A 23 -10.18 -3.42 -4.09
N VAL A 24 -9.63 -4.53 -3.57
CA VAL A 24 -8.39 -5.11 -4.11
C VAL A 24 -8.58 -5.53 -5.56
N ILE A 25 -9.70 -6.18 -5.91
CA ILE A 25 -10.00 -6.57 -7.28
C ILE A 25 -10.08 -5.34 -8.19
N LYS A 26 -10.80 -4.28 -7.80
CA LYS A 26 -10.87 -3.02 -8.58
C LYS A 26 -9.47 -2.42 -8.81
N THR A 27 -8.65 -2.38 -7.77
CA THR A 27 -7.27 -1.87 -7.85
C THR A 27 -6.43 -2.69 -8.84
N LEU A 28 -6.55 -4.03 -8.81
CA LEU A 28 -5.85 -4.93 -9.74
C LEU A 28 -6.32 -4.73 -11.18
N VAL A 29 -7.62 -4.60 -11.41
CA VAL A 29 -8.18 -4.36 -12.76
C VAL A 29 -7.64 -3.04 -13.33
N ILE A 30 -7.65 -1.96 -12.54
CA ILE A 30 -7.11 -0.66 -12.96
C ILE A 30 -5.62 -0.78 -13.29
N ALA A 31 -4.85 -1.46 -12.44
CA ALA A 31 -3.41 -1.65 -12.64
C ALA A 31 -3.11 -2.46 -13.91
N ILE A 32 -3.84 -3.56 -14.15
CA ILE A 32 -3.69 -4.38 -15.36
C ILE A 32 -4.05 -3.57 -16.60
N ALA A 33 -5.15 -2.81 -16.57
CA ALA A 33 -5.57 -1.98 -17.70
C ALA A 33 -4.50 -0.93 -18.05
N ILE A 34 -4.04 -0.16 -17.06
CA ILE A 34 -3.01 0.87 -17.26
C ILE A 34 -1.68 0.23 -17.67
N GLY A 35 -1.25 -0.85 -16.99
CA GLY A 35 0.01 -1.54 -17.29
C GLY A 35 0.04 -2.18 -18.67
N SER A 36 -1.09 -2.69 -19.16
CA SER A 36 -1.22 -3.25 -20.51
C SER A 36 -1.15 -2.17 -21.59
N VAL A 37 -1.89 -1.06 -21.41
CA VAL A 37 -1.88 0.07 -22.36
C VAL A 37 -0.50 0.70 -22.46
N THR A 38 0.23 0.81 -21.36
CA THR A 38 1.55 1.42 -21.30
C THR A 38 2.69 0.43 -21.58
N GLN A 39 2.38 -0.86 -21.80
CA GLN A 39 3.35 -1.96 -21.98
C GLN A 39 4.33 -2.13 -20.80
N LYS A 40 3.95 -1.65 -19.60
CA LYS A 40 4.75 -1.72 -18.37
C LYS A 40 4.12 -2.62 -17.31
N ILE A 41 3.50 -3.73 -17.74
CA ILE A 41 2.71 -4.60 -16.85
C ILE A 41 3.53 -5.17 -15.68
N MET A 42 4.80 -5.54 -15.90
CA MET A 42 5.69 -6.07 -14.85
C MET A 42 6.00 -5.00 -13.81
N ASN A 43 6.36 -3.80 -14.23
CA ASN A 43 6.68 -2.67 -13.36
C ASN A 43 5.44 -2.25 -12.55
N THR A 44 4.29 -2.20 -13.21
CA THR A 44 2.99 -1.93 -12.57
C THR A 44 2.65 -3.00 -11.54
N GLY A 45 2.90 -4.27 -11.83
CA GLY A 45 2.72 -5.38 -10.89
C GLY A 45 3.57 -5.22 -9.62
N ILE A 46 4.82 -4.78 -9.76
CA ILE A 46 5.71 -4.50 -8.63
C ILE A 46 5.18 -3.33 -7.80
N TYR A 47 4.77 -2.22 -8.42
CA TYR A 47 4.15 -1.09 -7.75
C TYR A 47 2.95 -1.53 -6.90
N VAL A 48 2.02 -2.30 -7.50
CA VAL A 48 0.81 -2.81 -6.84
C VAL A 48 1.17 -3.73 -5.66
N TYR A 49 2.15 -4.61 -5.85
CA TYR A 49 2.60 -5.53 -4.80
C TYR A 49 3.04 -4.77 -3.55
N PHE A 50 3.97 -3.81 -3.70
CA PHE A 50 4.47 -3.02 -2.58
C PHE A 50 3.37 -2.16 -1.96
N PHE A 51 2.54 -1.52 -2.77
CA PHE A 51 1.41 -0.71 -2.31
C PHE A 51 0.40 -1.52 -1.47
N ILE A 52 -0.11 -2.65 -2.00
CA ILE A 52 -1.12 -3.46 -1.30
C ILE A 52 -0.56 -4.08 -0.02
N LYS A 53 0.67 -4.60 -0.09
CA LYS A 53 1.31 -5.24 1.07
C LYS A 53 1.51 -4.28 2.22
N LEU A 54 1.99 -3.09 1.94
CA LEU A 54 2.22 -2.07 2.96
C LEU A 54 0.89 -1.52 3.50
N ARG A 55 -0.07 -1.21 2.61
CA ARG A 55 -1.39 -0.72 2.99
C ARG A 55 -2.13 -1.63 3.95
N LYS A 56 -2.03 -2.95 3.75
CA LYS A 56 -2.68 -3.94 4.63
C LYS A 56 -2.19 -3.86 6.08
N LYS A 57 -0.95 -3.39 6.29
CA LYS A 57 -0.31 -3.36 7.62
C LYS A 57 -0.27 -1.97 8.27
N CYS A 58 -0.26 -0.90 7.49
CA CYS A 58 -0.21 0.45 8.03
C CYS A 58 -1.54 0.90 8.69
N GLY A 59 -2.69 0.31 8.32
CA GLY A 59 -4.02 0.58 8.94
C GLY A 59 -4.44 2.01 8.72
N GLY A 60 -4.01 2.95 8.19
CA GLY A 60 -4.24 4.38 8.17
C GLY A 60 -5.55 4.86 7.54
N TYR A 61 -5.54 6.07 7.03
CA TYR A 61 -6.69 6.78 6.47
C TYR A 61 -7.47 5.93 5.45
N HIS A 62 -8.70 5.68 5.75
CA HIS A 62 -9.65 5.17 4.77
C HIS A 62 -10.30 6.37 4.07
N ALA A 63 -10.09 6.50 2.77
CA ALA A 63 -10.82 7.47 1.97
C ALA A 63 -12.33 7.31 2.24
N PRO A 64 -13.10 8.40 2.31
CA PRO A 64 -14.53 8.36 2.66
C PRO A 64 -15.32 7.42 1.77
N THR A 65 -14.86 7.16 0.55
CA THR A 65 -15.45 6.18 -0.35
C THR A 65 -14.38 5.31 -1.02
N GLN A 66 -14.74 4.06 -1.32
CA GLN A 66 -13.86 3.13 -2.07
C GLN A 66 -13.48 3.68 -3.45
N GLU A 67 -14.36 4.46 -4.07
CA GLU A 67 -14.15 5.05 -5.40
C GLU A 67 -13.04 6.10 -5.38
N ILE A 68 -13.03 6.98 -4.38
CA ILE A 68 -11.96 7.97 -4.20
C ILE A 68 -10.61 7.27 -4.04
N CYS A 69 -10.57 6.18 -3.27
CA CYS A 69 -9.34 5.44 -3.08
C CYS A 69 -8.81 4.79 -4.37
N CYS A 70 -9.70 4.18 -5.18
CA CYS A 70 -9.33 3.60 -6.46
C CYS A 70 -8.90 4.66 -7.47
N THR A 71 -9.56 5.82 -7.46
CA THR A 71 -9.22 6.95 -8.34
C THR A 71 -7.85 7.51 -7.99
N LEU A 72 -7.58 7.77 -6.72
CA LEU A 72 -6.26 8.24 -6.25
C LEU A 72 -5.16 7.23 -6.61
N PHE A 73 -5.41 5.93 -6.39
CA PHE A 73 -4.46 4.90 -6.79
C PHE A 73 -4.15 4.96 -8.29
N GLY A 74 -5.17 5.07 -9.14
CA GLY A 74 -5.01 5.17 -10.60
C GLY A 74 -4.22 6.41 -11.00
N ILE A 75 -4.52 7.58 -10.41
CA ILE A 75 -3.79 8.83 -10.65
C ILE A 75 -2.32 8.69 -10.27
N PHE A 76 -2.01 8.20 -9.08
CA PHE A 76 -0.61 8.05 -8.65
C PHE A 76 0.16 7.03 -9.48
N LEU A 77 -0.48 5.92 -9.87
CA LEU A 77 0.12 4.96 -10.79
C LEU A 77 0.42 5.60 -12.15
N PHE A 78 -0.50 6.38 -12.70
CA PHE A 78 -0.30 7.09 -13.96
C PHE A 78 0.84 8.10 -13.88
N ILE A 79 0.91 8.89 -12.80
CA ILE A 79 2.02 9.81 -12.53
C ILE A 79 3.36 9.06 -12.46
N THR A 80 3.38 7.89 -11.81
CA THR A 80 4.59 7.04 -11.72
C THR A 80 5.05 6.60 -13.11
N ILE A 81 4.13 6.19 -13.98
CA ILE A 81 4.44 5.75 -15.35
C ILE A 81 4.97 6.91 -16.19
N LEU A 82 4.37 8.10 -16.07
CA LEU A 82 4.87 9.30 -16.76
C LEU A 82 6.26 9.67 -16.26
N GLY A 83 6.50 9.64 -14.96
CA GLY A 83 7.78 9.93 -14.34
C GLY A 83 8.88 8.98 -14.82
N ASP A 84 8.57 7.71 -15.01
CA ASP A 84 9.54 6.72 -15.53
C ASP A 84 10.07 7.09 -16.94
N GLY A 85 9.22 7.69 -17.77
CA GLY A 85 9.63 8.15 -19.10
C GLY A 85 10.42 9.48 -19.10
N ILE A 86 10.30 10.27 -18.04
CA ILE A 86 10.89 11.63 -17.95
C ILE A 86 12.13 11.64 -17.07
N PHE A 87 12.17 10.83 -16.02
CA PHE A 87 13.24 10.86 -15.02
C PHE A 87 14.47 10.11 -15.49
N LEU A 88 15.64 10.77 -15.34
CA LEU A 88 16.95 10.13 -15.46
C LEU A 88 17.17 9.18 -14.27
N ASP A 89 18.08 8.23 -14.42
CA ASP A 89 18.39 7.22 -13.39
C ASP A 89 18.76 7.84 -12.03
N VAL A 90 19.44 8.99 -12.05
CA VAL A 90 19.77 9.74 -10.81
C VAL A 90 18.51 10.15 -10.03
N HIS A 91 17.46 10.62 -10.71
CA HIS A 91 16.19 10.98 -10.06
C HIS A 91 15.49 9.73 -9.51
N LYS A 92 15.52 8.62 -10.25
CA LYS A 92 14.98 7.34 -9.81
C LYS A 92 15.67 6.84 -8.54
N ILE A 93 17.00 6.96 -8.46
CA ILE A 93 17.77 6.61 -7.26
C ILE A 93 17.33 7.47 -6.05
N ILE A 94 17.14 8.77 -6.23
CA ILE A 94 16.68 9.66 -5.16
C ILE A 94 15.31 9.21 -4.64
N ILE A 95 14.40 8.82 -5.52
CA ILE A 95 13.07 8.32 -5.17
C ILE A 95 13.18 6.97 -4.42
N ILE A 96 14.07 6.08 -4.86
CA ILE A 96 14.33 4.81 -4.17
C ILE A 96 14.86 5.07 -2.74
N VAL A 97 15.82 5.97 -2.59
CA VAL A 97 16.36 6.35 -1.27
C VAL A 97 15.27 6.95 -0.38
N SER A 98 14.39 7.81 -0.95
CA SER A 98 13.24 8.36 -0.21
C SER A 98 12.31 7.26 0.33
N ALA A 99 12.09 6.19 -0.45
CA ALA A 99 11.27 5.07 -0.02
C ALA A 99 11.88 4.31 1.16
N PHE A 100 13.21 4.19 1.24
CA PHE A 100 13.88 3.65 2.43
C PHE A 100 13.61 4.50 3.67
N VAL A 101 13.64 5.83 3.53
CA VAL A 101 13.30 6.74 4.63
C VAL A 101 11.85 6.55 5.08
N VAL A 102 10.91 6.40 4.13
CA VAL A 102 9.50 6.10 4.44
C VAL A 102 9.36 4.78 5.20
N TYR A 103 10.04 3.72 4.78
CA TYR A 103 10.02 2.45 5.50
C TYR A 103 10.59 2.58 6.91
N LEU A 104 11.69 3.32 7.08
CA LEU A 104 12.26 3.57 8.41
C LEU A 104 11.26 4.33 9.29
N LYS A 105 10.65 5.40 8.77
CA LYS A 105 9.60 6.14 9.50
C LYS A 105 8.49 5.21 9.95
N LEU A 106 7.89 4.45 9.03
CA LEU A 106 6.80 3.54 9.32
C LEU A 106 7.18 2.43 10.31
N SER A 107 8.44 2.01 10.37
CA SER A 107 8.91 1.00 11.32
C SER A 107 8.89 1.47 12.79
N TYR A 108 8.87 2.78 13.01
CA TYR A 108 8.77 3.41 14.34
C TYR A 108 7.36 3.89 14.69
N GLU A 109 6.45 3.93 13.70
CA GLU A 109 5.07 4.34 13.93
C GLU A 109 4.23 3.18 14.45
N VAL A 110 3.32 3.52 15.36
CA VAL A 110 2.34 2.55 15.87
C VAL A 110 1.10 2.66 14.97
N PRO A 111 0.54 1.54 14.48
CA PRO A 111 -0.68 1.58 13.68
C PRO A 111 -1.78 2.34 14.41
N CYS A 112 -2.28 3.41 13.80
CA CYS A 112 -3.36 4.19 14.36
C CYS A 112 -4.71 3.59 13.92
N GLY A 113 -5.57 3.28 14.89
CA GLY A 113 -6.98 3.01 14.58
C GLY A 113 -7.67 4.29 14.13
N THR A 114 -8.64 4.16 13.24
CA THR A 114 -9.53 5.27 12.89
C THR A 114 -10.58 5.49 13.99
N ILE A 115 -11.19 6.69 14.03
CA ILE A 115 -12.29 7.00 14.96
C ILE A 115 -13.42 5.98 14.81
N GLN A 116 -13.63 5.45 13.61
CA GLN A 116 -14.67 4.45 13.30
C GLN A 116 -14.28 3.01 13.68
N ASN A 117 -12.96 2.72 13.78
CA ASN A 117 -12.43 1.41 14.17
C ASN A 117 -11.24 1.59 15.12
N PRO A 118 -11.48 1.86 16.41
CA PRO A 118 -10.42 1.99 17.40
C PRO A 118 -9.74 0.63 17.63
N ILE A 119 -8.41 0.59 17.53
CA ILE A 119 -7.64 -0.61 17.80
C ILE A 119 -7.43 -0.75 19.31
N PRO A 120 -7.80 -1.88 19.95
CA PRO A 120 -7.52 -2.12 21.36
C PRO A 120 -6.03 -2.07 21.68
N ASN A 121 -5.64 -1.53 22.83
CA ASN A 121 -4.23 -1.32 23.19
C ASN A 121 -3.38 -2.61 23.14
N GLY A 122 -3.95 -3.75 23.54
CA GLY A 122 -3.24 -5.04 23.45
C GLY A 122 -2.93 -5.49 22.02
N VAL A 123 -3.80 -5.15 21.06
CA VAL A 123 -3.63 -5.49 19.64
C VAL A 123 -2.65 -4.54 18.96
N LYS A 124 -2.61 -3.26 19.38
CA LYS A 124 -1.66 -2.27 18.85
C LYS A 124 -0.21 -2.72 18.93
N VAL A 125 0.20 -3.29 20.07
CA VAL A 125 1.57 -3.76 20.28
C VAL A 125 1.94 -4.89 19.33
N ILE A 126 1.02 -5.83 19.10
CA ILE A 126 1.23 -6.95 18.17
C ILE A 126 1.32 -6.43 16.75
N MET A 127 0.41 -5.52 16.35
CA MET A 127 0.41 -4.93 15.02
C MET A 127 1.66 -4.09 14.75
N ALA A 128 2.14 -3.32 15.74
CA ALA A 128 3.38 -2.55 15.63
C ALA A 128 4.59 -3.47 15.40
N LYS A 129 4.69 -4.60 16.12
CA LYS A 129 5.75 -5.58 15.93
C LYS A 129 5.70 -6.22 14.54
N GLU A 130 4.51 -6.57 14.09
CA GLU A 130 4.32 -7.10 12.74
C GLU A 130 4.68 -6.07 11.66
N LEU A 131 4.25 -4.81 11.82
CA LEU A 131 4.59 -3.73 10.89
C LEU A 131 6.10 -3.52 10.79
N LYS A 132 6.79 -3.49 11.93
CA LYS A 132 8.25 -3.37 11.98
C LYS A 132 8.93 -4.51 11.20
N HIS A 133 8.52 -5.75 11.43
CA HIS A 133 9.06 -6.90 10.69
C HIS A 133 8.78 -6.81 9.19
N TYR A 134 7.57 -6.36 8.83
CA TYR A 134 7.18 -6.12 7.44
C TYR A 134 8.02 -5.04 6.76
N CYS A 135 8.29 -3.93 7.47
CA CYS A 135 9.14 -2.86 6.96
C CYS A 135 10.58 -3.36 6.73
N GLN A 136 11.12 -4.17 7.65
CA GLN A 136 12.45 -4.78 7.48
C GLN A 136 12.53 -5.66 6.22
N ILE A 137 11.57 -6.57 6.04
CA ILE A 137 11.50 -7.39 4.82
C ILE A 137 11.32 -6.52 3.58
N GLY A 138 10.47 -5.48 3.66
CA GLY A 138 10.22 -4.54 2.57
C GLY A 138 11.48 -3.80 2.13
N ILE A 139 12.34 -3.37 3.07
CA ILE A 139 13.63 -2.76 2.79
C ILE A 139 14.54 -3.70 1.99
N PHE A 140 14.67 -4.97 2.40
CA PHE A 140 15.47 -5.95 1.68
C PHE A 140 14.93 -6.24 0.28
N LEU A 141 13.61 -6.39 0.15
CA LEU A 141 12.98 -6.61 -1.16
C LEU A 141 13.13 -5.41 -2.08
N LEU A 142 12.93 -4.18 -1.57
CA LEU A 142 13.13 -2.96 -2.34
C LEU A 142 14.59 -2.85 -2.83
N GLY A 143 15.55 -3.09 -1.95
CA GLY A 143 16.97 -3.10 -2.29
C GLY A 143 17.31 -4.14 -3.36
N GLY A 144 16.84 -5.38 -3.20
CA GLY A 144 17.05 -6.44 -4.17
C GLY A 144 16.47 -6.13 -5.54
N VAL A 145 15.24 -5.65 -5.61
CA VAL A 145 14.58 -5.25 -6.87
C VAL A 145 15.32 -4.08 -7.52
N SER A 146 15.77 -3.09 -6.73
CA SER A 146 16.50 -1.92 -7.26
C SER A 146 17.87 -2.27 -7.82
N ILE A 147 18.56 -3.27 -7.26
CA ILE A 147 19.85 -3.78 -7.78
C ILE A 147 19.63 -4.55 -9.08
N LEU A 148 18.56 -5.31 -9.20
CA LEU A 148 18.25 -6.08 -10.40
C LEU A 148 17.85 -5.18 -11.57
N ASN A 149 17.03 -4.18 -11.32
CA ASN A 149 16.57 -3.24 -12.33
C ASN A 149 16.11 -1.93 -11.67
N ILE A 150 16.68 -0.80 -12.10
CA ILE A 150 16.40 0.52 -11.52
C ILE A 150 14.97 0.97 -11.76
N ASP A 151 14.37 0.63 -12.92
CA ASP A 151 12.99 0.99 -13.22
C ASP A 151 12.03 0.23 -12.32
N MET A 152 12.26 -1.07 -12.12
CA MET A 152 11.49 -1.88 -11.17
C MET A 152 11.62 -1.35 -9.76
N GLY A 153 12.83 -0.95 -9.34
CA GLY A 153 13.09 -0.31 -8.05
C GLY A 153 12.33 1.01 -7.88
N TYR A 154 12.30 1.83 -8.92
CA TYR A 154 11.56 3.08 -8.97
C TYR A 154 10.05 2.85 -8.77
N PHE A 155 9.45 1.90 -9.51
CA PHE A 155 8.03 1.55 -9.35
C PHE A 155 7.72 1.01 -7.95
N ALA A 156 8.58 0.15 -7.39
CA ALA A 156 8.46 -0.32 -6.01
C ALA A 156 8.49 0.83 -5.02
N ALA A 157 9.46 1.75 -5.17
CA ALA A 157 9.63 2.93 -4.33
C ALA A 157 8.41 3.85 -4.38
N CYS A 158 7.88 4.14 -5.57
CA CYS A 158 6.66 4.94 -5.71
C CYS A 158 5.47 4.30 -5.00
N GLY A 159 5.29 2.97 -5.10
CA GLY A 159 4.24 2.24 -4.38
C GLY A 159 4.35 2.40 -2.85
N VAL A 160 5.58 2.36 -2.33
CA VAL A 160 5.86 2.59 -0.90
C VAL A 160 5.58 4.02 -0.47
N ILE A 161 6.07 5.01 -1.23
CA ILE A 161 5.91 6.44 -0.92
C ILE A 161 4.43 6.82 -0.94
N VAL A 162 3.68 6.41 -1.96
CA VAL A 162 2.24 6.69 -2.07
C VAL A 162 1.49 6.08 -0.89
N CYS A 163 1.85 4.86 -0.47
CA CYS A 163 1.26 4.26 0.72
C CYS A 163 1.64 5.05 1.99
N GLY A 164 2.90 5.41 2.17
CA GLY A 164 3.38 6.13 3.34
C GLY A 164 2.83 7.56 3.46
N VAL A 165 2.59 8.25 2.34
CA VAL A 165 1.99 9.60 2.32
C VAL A 165 0.49 9.57 2.55
N LEU A 166 -0.22 8.58 1.99
CA LEU A 166 -1.68 8.49 2.11
C LEU A 166 -2.14 7.85 3.43
N PHE A 167 -1.29 7.05 4.07
CA PHE A 167 -1.68 6.20 5.19
C PHE A 167 -0.72 6.28 6.39
N GLY A 168 0.29 7.13 6.34
CA GLY A 168 1.26 7.36 7.42
C GLY A 168 0.89 8.49 8.38
#